data_1c2eb681f3d5d0df761b36d7c0e232db
#
_entry.id   1c2eb681f3d5d0df761b36d7c0e232db
#
_cell.length_a   1.000
_cell.length_b   1.000
_cell.length_c   1.000
_cell.angle_alpha   90.00
_cell.angle_beta   90.00
_cell.angle_gamma   90.00
#
_symmetry.space_group_name_H-M   'P 1'
#
loop_
_entity.id
_entity.type
_entity.pdbx_description
1 polymer ?
#
loop_
_entity_poly.entity_id
_entity_poly.type
_entity_poly.pdbx_seq_one_letter_code
_entity_poly.pdbx_strand_id
1 'polypeptide(L)'
;LKVKNLIGFGCNDNGDRITVNPWMQYFGIEPFNRQFTPFNLVEIFTRCAGVSPKENPISLLSNENEKELLKEVFINDTLNDKELLIAIQAGSSVEGRRWSSEGFAKLADELVENLNARIVLLGVHSEKKLAAEIIFLAKHKNKIIDLTGKTNINQLTAVVTRCSYLITNDTGTMHVAAALGTTIVGLFFAHADPYETGPYSPGHLIFQARISCAPCSYAVECNNVICVQKVHSEYLLLMIQNHYIKGSWQTLDSISDLQEVNIFETCLGYDRGIHLRPLIKNYLTLNDIFREVYSKHWMKFLGSTEISALTSRSIGDLLLNDYDCSNIISLLKQIEVKYCALRDLEKLAVQGICYANEIIFIGPDQISAQIVRIKHLSKEIEMLDESISQVGFIHPEI
;
A
#
# COMPACT_ATOMS: atom_id res chain seq x y z
N LEU A 1 -14.00 28.15 -9.07
CA LEU A 1 -13.00 28.94 -8.32
C LEU A 1 -11.85 29.31 -9.27
N LYS A 2 -11.64 30.61 -9.52
CA LYS A 2 -10.44 31.07 -10.23
C LYS A 2 -9.31 31.15 -9.22
N VAL A 3 -8.37 30.20 -9.30
CA VAL A 3 -7.16 30.17 -8.45
C VAL A 3 -5.97 30.69 -9.26
N LYS A 4 -5.05 31.39 -8.59
CA LYS A 4 -3.83 31.90 -9.22
C LYS A 4 -2.83 30.77 -9.53
N ASN A 5 -2.73 29.82 -8.63
CA ASN A 5 -1.88 28.62 -8.77
C ASN A 5 -2.71 27.39 -8.40
N LEU A 6 -2.65 26.36 -9.22
CA LEU A 6 -3.28 25.07 -8.98
C LEU A 6 -2.19 24.02 -8.73
N ILE A 7 -2.25 23.41 -7.55
CA ILE A 7 -1.46 22.22 -7.22
C ILE A 7 -2.46 21.07 -7.10
N GLY A 8 -2.26 20.01 -7.88
CA GLY A 8 -3.19 18.89 -7.91
C GLY A 8 -4.05 18.85 -9.17
N PHE A 9 -5.29 18.39 -9.03
CA PHE A 9 -6.25 18.29 -10.14
C PHE A 9 -7.13 19.53 -10.23
N GLY A 10 -7.37 19.99 -11.46
CA GLY A 10 -8.40 20.96 -11.82
C GLY A 10 -9.43 20.36 -12.74
N CYS A 11 -10.40 21.17 -13.16
CA CYS A 11 -11.33 20.87 -14.24
C CYS A 11 -11.21 21.95 -15.31
N ASN A 12 -11.26 21.57 -16.58
CA ASN A 12 -11.44 22.51 -17.68
C ASN A 12 -12.91 22.92 -17.81
N ASP A 13 -13.21 23.79 -18.78
CA ASP A 13 -14.56 24.28 -19.02
C ASP A 13 -15.54 23.17 -19.46
N ASN A 14 -15.04 22.05 -19.97
CA ASN A 14 -15.81 20.87 -20.37
C ASN A 14 -16.07 19.90 -19.18
N GLY A 15 -15.48 20.17 -18.00
CA GLY A 15 -15.56 19.29 -16.84
C GLY A 15 -14.48 18.19 -16.82
N ASP A 16 -13.56 18.16 -17.78
CA ASP A 16 -12.50 17.16 -17.80
C ASP A 16 -11.49 17.45 -16.70
N ARG A 17 -11.02 16.38 -16.08
CA ARG A 17 -9.97 16.44 -15.05
C ARG A 17 -8.63 16.75 -15.70
N ILE A 18 -8.01 17.83 -15.28
CA ILE A 18 -6.70 18.26 -15.80
C ILE A 18 -5.68 18.40 -14.67
N THR A 19 -4.42 18.13 -14.97
CA THR A 19 -3.28 18.45 -14.12
C THR A 19 -2.02 18.63 -14.95
N VAL A 20 -1.19 19.59 -14.56
CA VAL A 20 0.15 19.81 -15.15
C VAL A 20 1.27 19.30 -14.25
N ASN A 21 0.93 18.90 -13.03
CA ASN A 21 1.92 18.39 -12.08
C ASN A 21 2.25 16.92 -12.40
N PRO A 22 3.54 16.58 -12.63
CA PRO A 22 3.93 15.22 -13.03
C PRO A 22 3.55 14.14 -12.00
N TRP A 23 3.67 14.44 -10.69
CA TRP A 23 3.28 13.50 -9.62
C TRP A 23 1.78 13.25 -9.57
N MET A 24 0.96 14.28 -9.91
CA MET A 24 -0.48 14.09 -10.01
C MET A 24 -0.88 13.37 -11.30
N GLN A 25 -0.11 13.51 -12.38
CA GLN A 25 -0.28 12.69 -13.57
C GLN A 25 0.04 11.22 -13.26
N TYR A 26 1.15 10.96 -12.58
CA TYR A 26 1.49 9.63 -12.08
C TYR A 26 0.36 9.03 -11.23
N PHE A 27 -0.15 9.78 -10.25
CA PHE A 27 -1.29 9.34 -9.43
C PHE A 27 -2.54 9.03 -10.27
N GLY A 28 -2.75 9.74 -11.38
CA GLY A 28 -3.87 9.51 -12.30
C GLY A 28 -3.81 8.18 -13.05
N ILE A 29 -2.60 7.68 -13.34
CA ILE A 29 -2.37 6.41 -14.06
C ILE A 29 -2.05 5.24 -13.14
N GLU A 30 -1.67 5.50 -11.88
CA GLU A 30 -1.27 4.50 -10.90
C GLU A 30 -2.33 3.40 -10.68
N PRO A 31 -3.64 3.68 -10.63
CA PRO A 31 -4.66 2.65 -10.42
C PRO A 31 -4.63 1.49 -11.43
N PHE A 32 -4.07 1.69 -12.61
CA PHE A 32 -3.92 0.65 -13.63
C PHE A 32 -2.71 -0.28 -13.37
N ASN A 33 -1.72 0.20 -12.62
CA ASN A 33 -0.45 -0.50 -12.34
C ASN A 33 -0.19 -0.68 -10.84
N ARG A 34 -1.23 -0.74 -10.01
CA ARG A 34 -1.11 -0.77 -8.54
C ARG A 34 -0.19 -1.86 -8.01
N GLN A 35 -0.21 -3.04 -8.62
CA GLN A 35 0.66 -4.16 -8.21
C GLN A 35 2.17 -3.85 -8.30
N PHE A 36 2.55 -2.79 -9.02
CA PHE A 36 3.94 -2.35 -9.19
C PHE A 36 4.21 -1.00 -8.54
N THR A 37 3.20 -0.38 -7.91
CA THR A 37 3.36 0.93 -7.29
C THR A 37 4.41 0.87 -6.17
N PRO A 38 5.46 1.71 -6.26
CA PRO A 38 6.49 1.76 -5.24
C PRO A 38 6.28 2.89 -4.22
N PHE A 39 5.30 3.78 -4.42
CA PHE A 39 5.15 5.02 -3.67
C PHE A 39 3.90 5.03 -2.80
N ASN A 40 4.08 5.44 -1.55
CA ASN A 40 2.97 5.72 -0.66
C ASN A 40 2.24 7.01 -1.10
N LEU A 41 0.93 7.07 -0.89
CA LEU A 41 0.11 8.25 -1.22
C LEU A 41 0.61 9.52 -0.50
N VAL A 42 1.10 9.40 0.73
CA VAL A 42 1.72 10.53 1.46
C VAL A 42 2.91 11.06 0.67
N GLU A 43 3.74 10.20 0.11
CA GLU A 43 4.89 10.58 -0.68
C GLU A 43 4.47 11.27 -1.99
N ILE A 44 3.52 10.70 -2.71
CA ILE A 44 3.01 11.27 -3.96
C ILE A 44 2.46 12.68 -3.72
N PHE A 45 1.61 12.87 -2.70
CA PHE A 45 1.01 14.17 -2.42
C PHE A 45 2.01 15.21 -1.89
N THR A 46 2.99 14.81 -1.08
CA THR A 46 4.03 15.75 -0.62
C THR A 46 4.92 16.21 -1.77
N ARG A 47 5.32 15.31 -2.66
CA ARG A 47 6.10 15.64 -3.86
C ARG A 47 5.29 16.48 -4.85
N CYS A 48 3.99 16.22 -4.97
CA CYS A 48 3.07 17.07 -5.75
C CYS A 48 3.08 18.51 -5.22
N ALA A 49 3.14 18.70 -3.91
CA ALA A 49 3.24 20.01 -3.28
C ALA A 49 4.64 20.65 -3.38
N GLY A 50 5.59 20.00 -4.05
CA GLY A 50 6.98 20.47 -4.16
C GLY A 50 7.80 20.26 -2.89
N VAL A 51 7.34 19.40 -1.99
CA VAL A 51 8.03 19.05 -0.74
C VAL A 51 8.66 17.67 -0.91
N SER A 52 9.96 17.54 -0.70
CA SER A 52 10.59 16.23 -0.60
C SER A 52 10.11 15.55 0.68
N PRO A 53 9.64 14.28 0.63
CA PRO A 53 9.37 13.51 1.84
C PRO A 53 10.69 13.40 2.58
N LYS A 54 10.76 14.08 3.73
CA LYS A 54 11.94 14.01 4.59
C LYS A 54 11.83 12.81 5.52
N GLU A 55 12.95 12.50 6.15
CA GLU A 55 13.12 11.45 7.17
C GLU A 55 12.16 11.56 8.37
N ASN A 56 11.42 12.67 8.48
CA ASN A 56 10.46 12.87 9.55
C ASN A 56 9.07 12.36 9.13
N PRO A 57 8.59 11.29 9.74
CA PRO A 57 7.23 10.83 9.56
C PRO A 57 6.23 11.91 9.98
N ILE A 58 4.99 11.77 9.52
CA ILE A 58 3.87 12.56 10.03
C ILE A 58 3.82 12.33 11.54
N SER A 59 3.81 13.40 12.33
CA SER A 59 3.73 13.32 13.80
C SER A 59 2.53 14.10 14.31
N LEU A 60 1.86 13.52 15.29
CA LEU A 60 0.86 14.20 16.11
C LEU A 60 1.49 14.46 17.49
N LEU A 61 1.25 15.66 18.01
CA LEU A 61 1.61 15.94 19.40
C LEU A 61 0.59 15.22 20.32
N SER A 62 1.12 14.60 21.37
CA SER A 62 0.28 14.05 22.44
C SER A 62 -0.57 15.15 23.07
N ASN A 63 -1.79 14.82 23.46
CA ASN A 63 -2.69 15.78 24.09
C ASN A 63 -2.20 16.05 25.52
N GLU A 64 -2.07 17.32 25.91
CA GLU A 64 -1.66 17.72 27.27
C GLU A 64 -2.59 17.14 28.37
N ASN A 65 -3.85 16.88 28.02
CA ASN A 65 -4.86 16.30 28.93
C ASN A 65 -5.04 14.78 28.76
N GLU A 66 -4.05 14.07 28.23
CA GLU A 66 -4.13 12.63 27.94
C GLU A 66 -4.59 11.81 29.16
N LYS A 67 -4.05 12.11 30.35
CA LYS A 67 -4.39 11.39 31.57
C LYS A 67 -5.85 11.57 31.99
N GLU A 68 -6.42 12.77 31.83
CA GLU A 68 -7.82 13.05 32.08
C GLU A 68 -8.71 12.32 31.07
N LEU A 69 -8.36 12.37 29.78
CA LEU A 69 -9.08 11.66 28.73
C LEU A 69 -9.09 10.14 28.96
N LEU A 70 -7.97 9.56 29.38
CA LEU A 70 -7.92 8.13 29.72
C LEU A 70 -8.82 7.79 30.91
N LYS A 71 -8.88 8.63 31.97
CA LYS A 71 -9.78 8.42 33.11
C LYS A 71 -11.25 8.46 32.68
N GLU A 72 -11.60 9.37 31.77
CA GLU A 72 -12.97 9.45 31.24
C GLU A 72 -13.34 8.19 30.44
N VAL A 73 -12.43 7.69 29.61
CA VAL A 73 -12.66 6.54 28.74
C VAL A 73 -12.71 5.23 29.52
N PHE A 74 -11.80 5.07 30.51
CA PHE A 74 -11.67 3.85 31.31
C PHE A 74 -12.33 3.97 32.69
N ILE A 75 -13.40 4.74 32.81
CA ILE A 75 -14.07 5.05 34.09
C ILE A 75 -14.51 3.81 34.85
N ASN A 76 -14.84 2.72 34.14
CA ASN A 76 -15.28 1.44 34.72
C ASN A 76 -14.16 0.39 34.75
N ASP A 77 -12.97 0.74 34.32
CA ASP A 77 -11.85 -0.19 34.17
C ASP A 77 -10.64 0.28 34.95
N THR A 78 -10.19 -0.56 35.88
CA THR A 78 -8.97 -0.30 36.62
C THR A 78 -7.79 -0.69 35.75
N LEU A 79 -7.16 0.30 35.10
CA LEU A 79 -5.92 0.08 34.38
C LEU A 79 -4.72 0.23 35.31
N ASN A 80 -3.78 -0.72 35.20
CA ASN A 80 -2.47 -0.60 35.81
C ASN A 80 -1.51 0.05 34.78
N ASP A 81 -0.71 1.02 35.20
CA ASP A 81 0.26 1.71 34.31
C ASP A 81 1.25 0.76 33.62
N LYS A 82 1.50 -0.40 34.23
CA LYS A 82 2.41 -1.43 33.70
C LYS A 82 1.70 -2.50 32.86
N GLU A 83 0.37 -2.43 32.73
CA GLU A 83 -0.40 -3.41 31.97
C GLU A 83 -0.15 -3.26 30.47
N LEU A 84 0.12 -4.38 29.79
CA LEU A 84 0.28 -4.41 28.34
C LEU A 84 -1.08 -4.20 27.68
N LEU A 85 -1.31 -3.01 27.12
CA LEU A 85 -2.53 -2.71 26.37
C LEU A 85 -2.26 -2.90 24.88
N ILE A 86 -3.15 -3.65 24.23
CA ILE A 86 -3.13 -3.88 22.78
C ILE A 86 -4.49 -3.46 22.22
N ALA A 87 -4.48 -2.44 21.34
CA ALA A 87 -5.67 -2.01 20.66
C ALA A 87 -5.94 -2.88 19.41
N ILE A 88 -7.20 -3.16 19.14
CA ILE A 88 -7.66 -3.83 17.91
C ILE A 88 -8.72 -2.96 17.23
N GLN A 89 -8.46 -2.54 15.99
CA GLN A 89 -9.41 -1.89 15.11
C GLN A 89 -9.82 -2.90 14.01
N ALA A 90 -10.88 -3.65 14.29
CA ALA A 90 -11.32 -4.75 13.43
C ALA A 90 -12.13 -4.28 12.21
N GLY A 91 -12.67 -3.06 12.24
CA GLY A 91 -13.48 -2.51 11.15
C GLY A 91 -12.66 -2.10 9.93
N SER A 92 -13.36 -1.85 8.84
CA SER A 92 -12.91 -1.18 7.63
C SER A 92 -14.12 -0.70 6.83
N SER A 93 -13.96 0.34 6.01
CA SER A 93 -15.04 0.87 5.15
C SER A 93 -15.55 -0.16 4.13
N VAL A 94 -14.72 -1.14 3.74
CA VAL A 94 -15.03 -2.20 2.80
C VAL A 94 -14.93 -3.54 3.48
N GLU A 95 -15.97 -4.36 3.39
CA GLU A 95 -16.04 -5.65 4.07
C GLU A 95 -14.90 -6.61 3.67
N GLY A 96 -14.59 -6.72 2.38
CA GLY A 96 -13.50 -7.56 1.89
C GLY A 96 -12.09 -7.17 2.36
N ARG A 97 -11.93 -6.00 2.99
CA ARG A 97 -10.68 -5.55 3.63
C ARG A 97 -10.58 -5.96 5.10
N ARG A 98 -11.57 -6.62 5.67
CA ARG A 98 -11.61 -6.98 7.08
C ARG A 98 -11.06 -8.38 7.29
N TRP A 99 -10.21 -8.53 8.27
CA TRP A 99 -9.90 -9.86 8.79
C TRP A 99 -11.14 -10.43 9.50
N SER A 100 -11.20 -11.76 9.65
CA SER A 100 -12.38 -12.40 10.22
C SER A 100 -12.54 -12.11 11.72
N SER A 101 -13.79 -12.11 12.20
CA SER A 101 -14.11 -11.97 13.63
C SER A 101 -13.46 -13.09 14.45
N GLU A 102 -13.44 -14.30 13.89
CA GLU A 102 -12.78 -15.48 14.51
C GLU A 102 -11.27 -15.27 14.63
N GLY A 103 -10.63 -14.71 13.59
CA GLY A 103 -9.21 -14.39 13.58
C GLY A 103 -8.85 -13.40 14.68
N PHE A 104 -9.61 -12.29 14.79
CA PHE A 104 -9.40 -11.30 15.84
C PHE A 104 -9.67 -11.86 17.24
N ALA A 105 -10.75 -12.64 17.42
CA ALA A 105 -11.09 -13.24 18.71
C ALA A 105 -10.02 -14.22 19.17
N LYS A 106 -9.55 -15.10 18.27
CA LYS A 106 -8.48 -16.06 18.55
C LYS A 106 -7.17 -15.34 18.90
N LEU A 107 -6.79 -14.31 18.13
CA LEU A 107 -5.60 -13.53 18.42
C LEU A 107 -5.70 -12.81 19.77
N ALA A 108 -6.86 -12.24 20.09
CA ALA A 108 -7.10 -11.61 21.40
C ALA A 108 -6.87 -12.59 22.54
N ASP A 109 -7.43 -13.81 22.46
CA ASP A 109 -7.22 -14.87 23.46
C ASP A 109 -5.74 -15.27 23.56
N GLU A 110 -5.07 -15.48 22.42
CA GLU A 110 -3.64 -15.84 22.37
C GLU A 110 -2.75 -14.75 22.99
N LEU A 111 -3.04 -13.47 22.75
CA LEU A 111 -2.31 -12.34 23.35
C LEU A 111 -2.53 -12.26 24.87
N VAL A 112 -3.74 -12.54 25.34
CA VAL A 112 -4.04 -12.62 26.78
C VAL A 112 -3.30 -13.78 27.43
N GLU A 113 -3.36 -14.97 26.85
CA GLU A 113 -2.76 -16.19 27.38
C GLU A 113 -1.23 -16.11 27.42
N ASN A 114 -0.60 -15.56 26.38
CA ASN A 114 0.86 -15.60 26.23
C ASN A 114 1.58 -14.35 26.73
N LEU A 115 0.92 -13.18 26.70
CA LEU A 115 1.54 -11.89 27.08
C LEU A 115 0.84 -11.22 28.28
N ASN A 116 -0.19 -11.87 28.85
CA ASN A 116 -1.06 -11.26 29.87
C ASN A 116 -1.57 -9.86 29.44
N ALA A 117 -1.82 -9.71 28.13
CA ALA A 117 -2.29 -8.45 27.58
C ALA A 117 -3.73 -8.15 27.98
N ARG A 118 -4.08 -6.87 27.91
CA ARG A 118 -5.47 -6.41 27.94
C ARG A 118 -5.82 -5.83 26.57
N ILE A 119 -6.94 -6.23 26.02
CA ILE A 119 -7.35 -5.91 24.67
C ILE A 119 -8.34 -4.75 24.72
N VAL A 120 -8.16 -3.76 23.82
CA VAL A 120 -9.05 -2.62 23.68
C VAL A 120 -9.60 -2.62 22.25
N LEU A 121 -10.90 -2.89 22.11
CA LEU A 121 -11.57 -2.80 20.80
C LEU A 121 -11.88 -1.34 20.47
N LEU A 122 -11.41 -0.89 19.32
CA LEU A 122 -11.65 0.44 18.77
C LEU A 122 -12.53 0.33 17.52
N GLY A 123 -13.24 1.41 17.21
CA GLY A 123 -14.06 1.48 16.01
C GLY A 123 -15.13 2.56 16.07
N VAL A 124 -15.80 2.77 14.95
CA VAL A 124 -16.93 3.69 14.85
C VAL A 124 -18.24 3.02 15.27
N HIS A 125 -19.29 3.80 15.48
CA HIS A 125 -20.57 3.28 15.98
C HIS A 125 -21.18 2.17 15.11
N SER A 126 -21.00 2.25 13.78
CA SER A 126 -21.49 1.22 12.84
C SER A 126 -20.80 -0.13 13.00
N GLU A 127 -19.65 -0.20 13.68
CA GLU A 127 -18.84 -1.41 13.86
C GLU A 127 -19.16 -2.15 15.17
N LYS A 128 -20.15 -1.68 15.97
CA LYS A 128 -20.54 -2.32 17.22
C LYS A 128 -20.96 -3.79 17.08
N LYS A 129 -21.61 -4.15 15.98
CA LYS A 129 -21.99 -5.55 15.73
C LYS A 129 -20.74 -6.44 15.57
N LEU A 130 -19.73 -5.95 14.84
CA LEU A 130 -18.46 -6.64 14.67
C LEU A 130 -17.72 -6.80 16.00
N ALA A 131 -17.64 -5.75 16.80
CA ALA A 131 -17.04 -5.81 18.12
C ALA A 131 -17.76 -6.82 19.04
N ALA A 132 -19.09 -6.80 19.06
CA ALA A 132 -19.89 -7.75 19.84
C ALA A 132 -19.67 -9.20 19.41
N GLU A 133 -19.51 -9.46 18.11
CA GLU A 133 -19.20 -10.78 17.56
C GLU A 133 -17.82 -11.25 18.01
N ILE A 134 -16.78 -10.42 17.93
CA ILE A 134 -15.43 -10.73 18.40
C ILE A 134 -15.47 -11.09 19.90
N ILE A 135 -16.15 -10.27 20.72
CA ILE A 135 -16.29 -10.54 22.15
C ILE A 135 -17.05 -11.84 22.41
N PHE A 136 -18.09 -12.12 21.62
CA PHE A 136 -18.87 -13.36 21.76
C PHE A 136 -18.00 -14.60 21.51
N LEU A 137 -17.15 -14.55 20.49
CA LEU A 137 -16.24 -15.64 20.10
C LEU A 137 -15.05 -15.81 21.04
N ALA A 138 -14.57 -14.72 21.65
CA ALA A 138 -13.43 -14.75 22.56
C ALA A 138 -13.71 -15.56 23.84
N LYS A 139 -12.68 -16.25 24.35
CA LYS A 139 -12.70 -16.97 25.64
C LYS A 139 -12.49 -16.02 26.83
N HIS A 140 -11.53 -15.10 26.68
CA HIS A 140 -11.11 -14.17 27.74
C HIS A 140 -11.85 -12.83 27.70
N LYS A 141 -13.20 -12.86 27.66
CA LYS A 141 -14.06 -11.66 27.51
C LYS A 141 -13.80 -10.59 28.58
N ASN A 142 -13.45 -11.00 29.79
CA ASN A 142 -13.14 -10.11 30.90
C ASN A 142 -11.82 -9.33 30.73
N LYS A 143 -11.00 -9.70 29.75
CA LYS A 143 -9.78 -9.01 29.38
C LYS A 143 -9.96 -8.06 28.18
N ILE A 144 -11.19 -7.98 27.64
CA ILE A 144 -11.51 -7.14 26.49
C ILE A 144 -12.33 -5.94 26.94
N ILE A 145 -11.85 -4.75 26.62
CA ILE A 145 -12.54 -3.48 26.83
C ILE A 145 -13.10 -3.02 25.49
N ASP A 146 -14.42 -2.88 25.40
CA ASP A 146 -15.06 -2.40 24.18
C ASP A 146 -15.26 -0.88 24.23
N LEU A 147 -14.48 -0.17 23.41
CA LEU A 147 -14.59 1.27 23.20
C LEU A 147 -15.19 1.62 21.82
N THR A 148 -15.74 0.65 21.10
CA THR A 148 -16.31 0.85 19.77
C THR A 148 -17.48 1.84 19.80
N GLY A 149 -17.32 2.97 19.08
CA GLY A 149 -18.29 4.06 19.05
C GLY A 149 -18.44 4.84 20.36
N LYS A 150 -17.45 4.75 21.26
CA LYS A 150 -17.45 5.42 22.57
C LYS A 150 -16.35 6.47 22.71
N THR A 151 -15.52 6.70 21.70
CA THR A 151 -14.42 7.68 21.73
C THR A 151 -14.66 8.77 20.71
N ASN A 152 -14.37 10.02 21.07
CA ASN A 152 -14.06 11.09 20.11
C ASN A 152 -12.60 11.02 19.67
N ILE A 153 -12.17 11.89 18.76
CA ILE A 153 -10.82 11.85 18.22
C ILE A 153 -9.73 12.08 19.28
N ASN A 154 -9.94 12.97 20.26
CA ASN A 154 -8.98 13.24 21.32
C ASN A 154 -8.87 12.04 22.28
N GLN A 155 -9.98 11.42 22.60
CA GLN A 155 -10.01 10.21 23.42
C GLN A 155 -9.38 9.03 22.69
N LEU A 156 -9.63 8.90 21.36
CA LEU A 156 -8.99 7.88 20.52
C LEU A 156 -7.47 8.06 20.51
N THR A 157 -6.95 9.26 20.32
CA THR A 157 -5.50 9.52 20.34
C THR A 157 -4.89 9.17 21.68
N ALA A 158 -5.52 9.55 22.79
CA ALA A 158 -5.06 9.20 24.13
C ALA A 158 -5.01 7.67 24.35
N VAL A 159 -6.05 6.94 23.95
CA VAL A 159 -6.09 5.48 24.06
C VAL A 159 -5.00 4.83 23.19
N VAL A 160 -4.85 5.27 21.93
CA VAL A 160 -3.85 4.72 21.01
C VAL A 160 -2.42 5.00 21.52
N THR A 161 -2.14 6.20 22.03
CA THR A 161 -0.84 6.53 22.64
C THR A 161 -0.52 5.63 23.82
N ARG A 162 -1.52 5.27 24.65
CA ARG A 162 -1.34 4.39 25.82
C ARG A 162 -1.13 2.91 25.43
N CYS A 163 -1.55 2.50 24.24
CA CYS A 163 -1.38 1.13 23.78
C CYS A 163 0.04 0.87 23.27
N SER A 164 0.58 -0.31 23.61
CA SER A 164 1.88 -0.74 23.07
C SER A 164 1.80 -1.15 21.61
N TYR A 165 0.65 -1.69 21.20
CA TYR A 165 0.39 -2.11 19.83
C TYR A 165 -1.01 -1.70 19.38
N LEU A 166 -1.15 -1.37 18.10
CA LEU A 166 -2.43 -1.31 17.40
C LEU A 166 -2.45 -2.38 16.31
N ILE A 167 -3.35 -3.35 16.41
CA ILE A 167 -3.63 -4.35 15.38
C ILE A 167 -4.82 -3.85 14.57
N THR A 168 -4.66 -3.67 13.26
CA THR A 168 -5.69 -2.98 12.47
C THR A 168 -5.68 -3.40 11.00
N ASN A 169 -6.86 -3.42 10.39
CA ASN A 169 -6.95 -3.38 8.93
C ASN A 169 -6.50 -1.99 8.41
N ASP A 170 -6.39 -1.84 7.09
CA ASP A 170 -6.13 -0.55 6.43
C ASP A 170 -7.26 0.46 6.74
N THR A 171 -7.02 1.35 7.72
CA THR A 171 -8.00 2.30 8.26
C THR A 171 -7.36 3.63 8.68
N GLY A 172 -8.20 4.67 8.87
CA GLY A 172 -7.73 5.96 9.37
C GLY A 172 -7.05 5.89 10.75
N THR A 173 -7.48 4.98 11.62
CA THR A 173 -6.88 4.76 12.95
C THR A 173 -5.42 4.31 12.83
N MET A 174 -5.07 3.54 11.80
CA MET A 174 -3.69 3.14 11.50
C MET A 174 -2.78 4.37 11.30
N HIS A 175 -3.24 5.34 10.51
CA HIS A 175 -2.46 6.55 10.26
C HIS A 175 -2.34 7.44 11.49
N VAL A 176 -3.38 7.49 12.33
CA VAL A 176 -3.32 8.18 13.63
C VAL A 176 -2.26 7.51 14.52
N ALA A 177 -2.25 6.18 14.61
CA ALA A 177 -1.26 5.43 15.40
C ALA A 177 0.17 5.65 14.87
N ALA A 178 0.36 5.64 13.55
CA ALA A 178 1.65 5.93 12.92
C ALA A 178 2.17 7.32 13.33
N ALA A 179 1.28 8.33 13.31
CA ALA A 179 1.62 9.70 13.67
C ALA A 179 1.87 9.92 15.17
N LEU A 180 1.33 9.05 16.03
CA LEU A 180 1.56 9.03 17.48
C LEU A 180 2.78 8.20 17.90
N GLY A 181 3.37 7.42 16.97
CA GLY A 181 4.50 6.53 17.27
C GLY A 181 4.09 5.21 17.95
N THR A 182 2.79 4.87 17.96
CA THR A 182 2.32 3.58 18.45
C THR A 182 2.68 2.49 17.45
N THR A 183 3.26 1.37 17.93
CA THR A 183 3.63 0.25 17.07
C THR A 183 2.39 -0.39 16.42
N ILE A 184 2.42 -0.53 15.10
CA ILE A 184 1.28 -1.05 14.32
C ILE A 184 1.57 -2.47 13.86
N VAL A 185 0.52 -3.30 13.88
CA VAL A 185 0.42 -4.56 13.12
C VAL A 185 -0.72 -4.37 12.12
N GLY A 186 -0.36 -4.05 10.88
CA GLY A 186 -1.29 -3.74 9.81
C GLY A 186 -1.65 -4.96 8.97
N LEU A 187 -2.94 -5.14 8.68
CA LEU A 187 -3.49 -6.24 7.89
C LEU A 187 -4.06 -5.70 6.58
N PHE A 188 -3.52 -6.19 5.45
CA PHE A 188 -3.85 -5.70 4.13
C PHE A 188 -4.50 -6.78 3.27
N PHE A 189 -5.78 -6.61 2.95
CA PHE A 189 -6.59 -7.56 2.20
C PHE A 189 -7.31 -6.89 1.03
N ALA A 190 -7.73 -7.69 0.06
CA ALA A 190 -8.43 -7.26 -1.14
C ALA A 190 -7.62 -6.18 -1.90
N HIS A 191 -8.18 -5.01 -2.09
CA HIS A 191 -7.53 -3.90 -2.78
C HIS A 191 -6.70 -2.99 -1.86
N ALA A 192 -6.56 -3.31 -0.57
CA ALA A 192 -5.61 -2.62 0.30
C ALA A 192 -4.18 -3.01 -0.08
N ASP A 193 -3.35 -2.01 -0.37
CA ASP A 193 -1.95 -2.22 -0.71
C ASP A 193 -1.05 -1.47 0.28
N PRO A 194 -0.18 -2.17 1.02
CA PRO A 194 0.70 -1.55 2.00
C PRO A 194 1.72 -0.59 1.38
N TYR A 195 2.07 -0.76 0.12
CA TYR A 195 2.93 0.19 -0.59
C TYR A 195 2.23 1.53 -0.83
N GLU A 196 0.91 1.49 -1.11
CA GLU A 196 0.09 2.67 -1.40
C GLU A 196 -0.40 3.36 -0.12
N THR A 197 -1.00 2.59 0.80
CA THR A 197 -1.69 3.12 1.98
C THR A 197 -1.11 2.65 3.31
N GLY A 198 0.05 1.99 3.31
CA GLY A 198 0.69 1.56 4.57
C GLY A 198 1.02 2.72 5.52
N PRO A 199 1.29 2.43 6.80
CA PRO A 199 1.62 3.45 7.79
C PRO A 199 2.92 4.16 7.38
N TYR A 200 2.87 5.50 7.35
CA TYR A 200 3.99 6.32 6.86
C TYR A 200 4.96 6.70 7.98
N SER A 201 5.47 5.68 8.66
CA SER A 201 6.55 5.77 9.67
C SER A 201 7.26 4.41 9.78
N PRO A 202 8.52 4.37 10.24
CA PRO A 202 9.26 3.13 10.37
C PRO A 202 8.88 2.34 11.62
N GLY A 203 9.23 1.04 11.66
CA GLY A 203 9.09 0.18 12.84
C GLY A 203 7.75 -0.53 12.98
N HIS A 204 6.92 -0.55 11.95
CA HIS A 204 5.63 -1.21 11.93
C HIS A 204 5.69 -2.56 11.22
N LEU A 205 4.83 -3.47 11.62
CA LEU A 205 4.67 -4.80 11.04
C LEU A 205 3.47 -4.83 10.10
N ILE A 206 3.64 -5.38 8.91
CA ILE A 206 2.60 -5.46 7.88
C ILE A 206 2.43 -6.90 7.42
N PHE A 207 1.18 -7.35 7.35
CA PHE A 207 0.79 -8.63 6.77
C PHE A 207 -0.03 -8.40 5.51
N GLN A 208 0.31 -9.10 4.44
CA GLN A 208 -0.44 -9.13 3.19
C GLN A 208 -0.42 -10.55 2.62
N ALA A 209 -1.57 -11.03 2.11
CA ALA A 209 -1.57 -12.30 1.40
C ALA A 209 -0.72 -12.23 0.12
N ARG A 210 0.11 -13.24 -0.10
CA ARG A 210 0.98 -13.40 -1.27
C ARG A 210 0.31 -14.33 -2.28
N ILE A 211 -0.71 -13.82 -2.95
CA ILE A 211 -1.49 -14.52 -3.97
C ILE A 211 -1.57 -13.68 -5.24
N SER A 212 -1.80 -14.30 -6.37
CA SER A 212 -1.75 -13.64 -7.70
C SER A 212 -2.75 -12.50 -7.89
N CYS A 213 -3.84 -12.47 -7.12
CA CYS A 213 -4.85 -11.42 -7.20
C CYS A 213 -4.69 -10.32 -6.13
N ALA A 214 -3.67 -10.35 -5.28
CA ALA A 214 -3.45 -9.32 -4.27
C ALA A 214 -2.29 -8.40 -4.66
N PRO A 215 -2.46 -7.06 -4.57
CA PRO A 215 -3.72 -6.35 -4.30
C PRO A 215 -4.69 -6.41 -5.47
N CYS A 216 -5.99 -6.50 -5.16
CA CYS A 216 -7.03 -6.51 -6.19
C CYS A 216 -7.16 -5.16 -6.90
N SER A 217 -7.57 -5.20 -8.18
CA SER A 217 -8.06 -3.98 -8.84
C SER A 217 -9.33 -3.46 -8.16
N TYR A 218 -9.50 -2.14 -8.11
CA TYR A 218 -10.74 -1.52 -7.61
C TYR A 218 -11.99 -1.87 -8.43
N ALA A 219 -11.81 -2.32 -9.67
CA ALA A 219 -12.90 -2.70 -10.57
C ALA A 219 -13.41 -4.14 -10.32
N VAL A 220 -12.75 -4.91 -9.47
CA VAL A 220 -13.10 -6.33 -9.24
C VAL A 220 -13.98 -6.47 -8.01
N GLU A 221 -15.18 -7.00 -8.19
CA GLU A 221 -16.02 -7.51 -7.10
C GLU A 221 -15.54 -8.91 -6.72
N CYS A 222 -15.06 -9.07 -5.50
CA CYS A 222 -14.55 -10.34 -5.01
C CYS A 222 -15.62 -11.08 -4.19
N ASN A 223 -16.11 -12.21 -4.71
CA ASN A 223 -17.07 -13.06 -4.01
C ASN A 223 -16.41 -14.14 -3.14
N ASN A 224 -15.07 -14.28 -3.22
CA ASN A 224 -14.30 -15.26 -2.44
C ASN A 224 -13.00 -14.62 -1.94
N VAL A 225 -13.05 -14.05 -0.74
CA VAL A 225 -11.94 -13.29 -0.15
C VAL A 225 -10.90 -14.26 0.43
N ILE A 226 -10.25 -15.05 -0.43
CA ILE A 226 -9.24 -16.04 -0.03
C ILE A 226 -8.01 -15.42 0.64
N CYS A 227 -7.69 -14.16 0.34
CA CYS A 227 -6.56 -13.45 0.96
C CYS A 227 -6.68 -13.38 2.50
N VAL A 228 -7.89 -13.22 3.03
CA VAL A 228 -8.15 -13.18 4.47
C VAL A 228 -7.77 -14.50 5.15
N GLN A 229 -7.95 -15.62 4.44
CA GLN A 229 -7.70 -16.97 4.97
C GLN A 229 -6.20 -17.32 5.04
N LYS A 230 -5.33 -16.54 4.37
CA LYS A 230 -3.88 -16.79 4.35
C LYS A 230 -3.15 -16.23 5.56
N VAL A 231 -3.76 -15.30 6.28
CA VAL A 231 -3.17 -14.69 7.47
C VAL A 231 -3.76 -15.35 8.72
N HIS A 232 -2.92 -16.06 9.47
CA HIS A 232 -3.31 -16.80 10.68
C HIS A 232 -2.84 -16.08 11.94
N SER A 233 -3.62 -16.18 13.02
CA SER A 233 -3.34 -15.52 14.31
C SER A 233 -2.00 -15.92 14.89
N GLU A 234 -1.58 -17.16 14.69
CA GLU A 234 -0.32 -17.72 15.20
C GLU A 234 0.90 -16.94 14.66
N TYR A 235 0.83 -16.47 13.42
CA TYR A 235 1.93 -15.68 12.83
C TYR A 235 2.00 -14.28 13.47
N LEU A 236 0.82 -13.66 13.69
CA LEU A 236 0.76 -12.37 14.37
C LEU A 236 1.27 -12.49 15.80
N LEU A 237 0.81 -13.49 16.53
CA LEU A 237 1.25 -13.77 17.89
C LEU A 237 2.77 -13.95 17.95
N LEU A 238 3.33 -14.82 17.10
CA LEU A 238 4.76 -15.12 17.07
C LEU A 238 5.59 -13.83 16.85
N MET A 239 5.17 -13.00 15.89
CA MET A 239 5.88 -11.76 15.60
C MET A 239 5.77 -10.77 16.75
N ILE A 240 4.57 -10.57 17.31
CA ILE A 240 4.35 -9.67 18.45
C ILE A 240 5.13 -10.12 19.68
N GLN A 241 5.13 -11.42 20.01
CA GLN A 241 5.91 -11.97 21.13
C GLN A 241 7.40 -11.73 20.95
N ASN A 242 7.94 -12.03 19.76
CA ASN A 242 9.36 -11.80 19.47
C ASN A 242 9.71 -10.32 19.61
N HIS A 243 8.88 -9.43 19.08
CA HIS A 243 9.09 -7.99 19.18
C HIS A 243 8.99 -7.50 20.63
N TYR A 244 8.01 -7.97 21.38
CA TYR A 244 7.82 -7.61 22.79
C TYR A 244 9.02 -7.99 23.66
N ILE A 245 9.64 -9.16 23.38
CA ILE A 245 10.79 -9.66 24.13
C ILE A 245 12.11 -9.01 23.67
N LYS A 246 12.30 -8.83 22.35
CA LYS A 246 13.58 -8.41 21.75
C LYS A 246 13.66 -6.93 21.41
N GLY A 247 12.54 -6.22 21.40
CA GLY A 247 12.45 -4.80 21.03
C GLY A 247 12.62 -4.51 19.53
N SER A 248 12.62 -5.55 18.68
CA SER A 248 12.74 -5.41 17.21
C SER A 248 12.06 -6.56 16.50
N TRP A 249 11.56 -6.30 15.29
CA TRP A 249 10.99 -7.33 14.43
C TRP A 249 12.09 -8.28 13.97
N GLN A 250 11.85 -9.57 14.07
CA GLN A 250 12.81 -10.61 13.69
C GLN A 250 12.46 -11.19 12.34
N THR A 251 13.46 -11.47 11.52
CA THR A 251 13.28 -12.30 10.34
C THR A 251 12.92 -13.73 10.76
N LEU A 252 12.00 -14.33 10.01
CA LEU A 252 11.65 -15.72 10.17
C LEU A 252 12.36 -16.54 9.09
N ASP A 253 12.94 -17.66 9.47
CA ASP A 253 13.38 -18.66 8.50
C ASP A 253 12.15 -19.16 7.72
N SER A 254 12.34 -19.49 6.43
CA SER A 254 11.24 -19.87 5.56
C SER A 254 10.54 -21.12 6.08
N ILE A 255 9.38 -20.93 6.68
CA ILE A 255 8.46 -22.01 7.04
C ILE A 255 7.58 -22.24 5.80
N SER A 256 7.40 -23.50 5.39
CA SER A 256 6.66 -23.87 4.17
C SER A 256 5.27 -23.21 4.07
N ASP A 257 4.61 -23.01 5.21
CA ASP A 257 3.26 -22.46 5.29
C ASP A 257 3.22 -20.92 5.15
N LEU A 258 4.35 -20.23 5.25
CA LEU A 258 4.45 -18.77 5.14
C LEU A 258 4.70 -18.27 3.70
N GLN A 259 4.82 -19.16 2.71
CA GLN A 259 5.06 -18.75 1.32
C GLN A 259 3.88 -18.01 0.68
N GLU A 260 2.69 -18.14 1.25
CA GLU A 260 1.47 -17.44 0.79
C GLU A 260 1.20 -16.14 1.55
N VAL A 261 2.16 -15.68 2.39
CA VAL A 261 2.04 -14.43 3.17
C VAL A 261 3.30 -13.61 3.00
N ASN A 262 3.15 -12.33 2.74
CA ASN A 262 4.20 -11.34 2.92
C ASN A 262 4.11 -10.80 4.33
N ILE A 263 5.24 -10.76 5.03
CA ILE A 263 5.40 -10.08 6.31
C ILE A 263 6.51 -9.05 6.12
N PHE A 264 6.17 -7.77 6.31
CA PHE A 264 7.11 -6.67 6.13
C PHE A 264 7.29 -5.87 7.41
N GLU A 265 8.48 -5.29 7.55
CA GLU A 265 8.72 -4.17 8.44
C GLU A 265 8.78 -2.88 7.63
N THR A 266 8.12 -1.83 8.13
CA THR A 266 8.29 -0.49 7.55
C THR A 266 9.62 0.10 7.99
N CYS A 267 10.44 0.52 7.02
CA CYS A 267 11.76 1.11 7.24
C CYS A 267 11.88 2.45 6.52
N LEU A 268 12.82 3.29 6.94
CA LEU A 268 13.19 4.47 6.15
C LEU A 268 13.93 4.01 4.88
N GLY A 269 13.47 4.47 3.72
CA GLY A 269 14.10 4.21 2.44
C GLY A 269 15.17 5.24 2.10
N TYR A 270 16.13 4.88 1.27
CA TYR A 270 17.19 5.79 0.82
C TYR A 270 16.69 6.82 -0.20
N ASP A 271 15.66 6.49 -0.97
CA ASP A 271 15.16 7.25 -2.13
C ASP A 271 13.67 7.55 -2.07
N ARG A 272 12.96 6.82 -1.24
CA ARG A 272 11.54 6.98 -0.94
C ARG A 272 11.36 7.06 0.58
N GLY A 273 10.30 7.71 1.04
CA GLY A 273 10.11 7.95 2.46
C GLY A 273 10.04 6.66 3.28
N ILE A 274 9.16 5.73 2.90
CA ILE A 274 8.99 4.43 3.57
C ILE A 274 9.22 3.29 2.58
N HIS A 275 10.00 2.31 3.02
CA HIS A 275 10.25 1.04 2.34
C HIS A 275 9.67 -0.11 3.17
N LEU A 276 9.18 -1.15 2.51
CA LEU A 276 8.70 -2.38 3.13
C LEU A 276 9.79 -3.45 3.02
N ARG A 277 10.49 -3.70 4.12
CA ARG A 277 11.53 -4.73 4.21
C ARG A 277 10.89 -6.08 4.51
N PRO A 278 11.05 -7.12 3.67
CA PRO A 278 10.57 -8.45 3.96
C PRO A 278 11.22 -9.04 5.22
N LEU A 279 10.42 -9.68 6.05
CA LEU A 279 10.87 -10.43 7.24
C LEU A 279 10.86 -11.94 7.00
N ILE A 280 10.44 -12.37 5.80
CA ILE A 280 10.49 -13.75 5.33
C ILE A 280 11.16 -13.74 3.96
N LYS A 281 12.14 -14.60 3.76
CA LYS A 281 12.75 -14.81 2.44
C LYS A 281 11.84 -15.66 1.55
N ASN A 282 10.83 -15.02 0.97
CA ASN A 282 10.02 -15.64 -0.06
C ASN A 282 10.74 -15.69 -1.41
N TYR A 283 10.31 -16.56 -2.32
CA TYR A 283 10.83 -16.58 -3.69
C TYR A 283 10.62 -15.23 -4.35
N LEU A 284 11.64 -14.72 -5.04
CA LEU A 284 11.57 -13.51 -5.83
C LEU A 284 10.51 -13.63 -6.92
N THR A 285 9.71 -12.58 -7.15
CA THR A 285 8.73 -12.50 -8.25
C THR A 285 9.06 -11.36 -9.21
N LEU A 286 8.44 -11.38 -10.39
CA LEU A 286 8.54 -10.26 -11.33
C LEU A 286 8.00 -8.95 -10.73
N ASN A 287 6.93 -9.02 -9.93
CA ASN A 287 6.36 -7.85 -9.28
C ASN A 287 7.35 -7.18 -8.32
N ASP A 288 8.12 -7.98 -7.58
CA ASP A 288 9.16 -7.46 -6.68
C ASP A 288 10.25 -6.75 -7.48
N ILE A 289 10.69 -7.35 -8.61
CA ILE A 289 11.68 -6.74 -9.51
C ILE A 289 11.15 -5.45 -10.12
N PHE A 290 9.96 -5.49 -10.69
CA PHE A 290 9.38 -4.31 -11.36
C PHE A 290 9.12 -3.17 -10.37
N ARG A 291 8.70 -3.45 -9.16
CA ARG A 291 8.48 -2.41 -8.15
C ARG A 291 9.78 -1.66 -7.84
N GLU A 292 10.89 -2.36 -7.68
CA GLU A 292 12.17 -1.71 -7.44
C GLU A 292 12.70 -0.95 -8.66
N VAL A 293 12.55 -1.51 -9.85
CA VAL A 293 12.93 -0.84 -11.10
C VAL A 293 12.05 0.40 -11.33
N TYR A 294 10.74 0.30 -11.13
CA TYR A 294 9.80 1.41 -11.30
C TYR A 294 10.07 2.53 -10.28
N SER A 295 10.42 2.19 -9.04
CA SER A 295 10.82 3.19 -8.05
C SER A 295 11.93 4.10 -8.62
N LYS A 296 12.98 3.51 -9.16
CA LYS A 296 14.11 4.27 -9.73
C LYS A 296 13.74 5.04 -10.98
N HIS A 297 12.99 4.39 -11.87
CA HIS A 297 12.58 5.01 -13.14
C HIS A 297 11.69 6.22 -12.90
N TRP A 298 10.63 6.07 -12.12
CA TRP A 298 9.68 7.14 -11.85
C TRP A 298 10.29 8.29 -11.07
N MET A 299 11.14 8.01 -10.08
CA MET A 299 11.84 9.06 -9.36
C MET A 299 12.68 9.91 -10.30
N LYS A 300 13.41 9.30 -11.22
CA LYS A 300 14.19 10.01 -12.25
C LYS A 300 13.29 10.80 -13.21
N PHE A 301 12.23 10.16 -13.72
CA PHE A 301 11.33 10.75 -14.70
C PHE A 301 10.51 11.92 -14.12
N LEU A 302 10.05 11.80 -12.88
CA LEU A 302 9.23 12.82 -12.20
C LEU A 302 10.06 13.98 -11.62
N GLY A 303 11.35 14.05 -11.92
CA GLY A 303 12.21 15.22 -11.64
C GLY A 303 12.83 15.25 -10.25
N SER A 304 12.92 14.10 -9.58
CA SER A 304 13.71 13.99 -8.34
C SER A 304 15.19 13.87 -8.70
N THR A 305 15.91 14.98 -8.65
CA THR A 305 17.30 15.11 -9.15
C THR A 305 18.35 14.39 -8.30
N GLU A 306 18.01 13.88 -7.13
CA GLU A 306 18.97 13.35 -6.17
C GLU A 306 19.27 11.84 -6.30
N ILE A 307 18.66 11.14 -7.26
CA ILE A 307 18.90 9.70 -7.44
C ILE A 307 20.07 9.47 -8.41
N SER A 308 21.23 9.95 -8.06
CA SER A 308 22.42 9.74 -8.89
C SER A 308 23.18 8.44 -8.57
N ALA A 309 22.89 7.75 -7.48
CA ALA A 309 23.79 6.73 -6.95
C ALA A 309 23.24 5.30 -6.86
N LEU A 310 21.93 5.08 -7.01
CA LEU A 310 21.41 3.72 -6.95
C LEU A 310 21.46 3.09 -8.34
N THR A 311 22.57 2.45 -8.61
CA THR A 311 22.84 1.71 -9.84
C THR A 311 22.02 0.42 -9.89
N SER A 312 21.89 -0.18 -11.07
CA SER A 312 21.33 -1.54 -11.24
C SER A 312 21.92 -2.57 -10.27
N ARG A 313 23.19 -2.37 -9.85
CA ARG A 313 23.85 -3.17 -8.84
C ARG A 313 23.18 -3.06 -7.47
N SER A 314 22.76 -1.86 -7.05
CA SER A 314 22.10 -1.67 -5.75
C SER A 314 20.69 -2.28 -5.69
N ILE A 315 19.97 -2.34 -6.82
CA ILE A 315 18.69 -3.08 -6.91
C ILE A 315 18.97 -4.59 -6.76
N GLY A 316 19.97 -5.10 -7.46
CA GLY A 316 20.35 -6.50 -7.37
C GLY A 316 20.76 -6.91 -5.96
N ASP A 317 21.58 -6.10 -5.28
CA ASP A 317 22.01 -6.34 -3.90
C ASP A 317 20.82 -6.34 -2.93
N LEU A 318 19.85 -5.42 -3.10
CA LEU A 318 18.64 -5.35 -2.30
C LEU A 318 17.79 -6.61 -2.49
N LEU A 319 17.51 -7.00 -3.74
CA LEU A 319 16.71 -8.19 -4.04
C LEU A 319 17.37 -9.49 -3.53
N LEU A 320 18.69 -9.62 -3.64
CA LEU A 320 19.44 -10.77 -3.12
C LEU A 320 19.42 -10.87 -1.60
N ASN A 321 19.36 -9.73 -0.90
CA ASN A 321 19.28 -9.71 0.55
C ASN A 321 17.88 -10.07 1.06
N ASP A 322 16.84 -9.57 0.38
CA ASP A 322 15.47 -9.61 0.85
C ASP A 322 14.68 -10.85 0.38
N TYR A 323 15.11 -11.49 -0.72
CA TYR A 323 14.38 -12.59 -1.34
C TYR A 323 15.22 -13.85 -1.57
N ASP A 324 14.56 -15.00 -1.71
CA ASP A 324 15.15 -16.22 -2.26
C ASP A 324 15.18 -16.10 -3.78
N CYS A 325 16.38 -15.93 -4.33
CA CYS A 325 16.62 -15.75 -5.76
C CYS A 325 16.94 -17.07 -6.49
N SER A 326 16.65 -18.23 -5.92
CA SER A 326 16.94 -19.54 -6.54
C SER A 326 16.26 -19.71 -7.90
N ASN A 327 15.16 -19.00 -8.16
CA ASN A 327 14.38 -19.01 -9.41
C ASN A 327 14.81 -17.92 -10.42
N ILE A 328 15.91 -17.19 -10.16
CA ILE A 328 16.30 -16.00 -10.95
C ILE A 328 16.47 -16.29 -12.45
N ILE A 329 16.97 -17.46 -12.84
CA ILE A 329 17.15 -17.84 -14.25
C ILE A 329 15.80 -17.90 -14.97
N SER A 330 14.75 -18.42 -14.31
CA SER A 330 13.41 -18.46 -14.86
C SER A 330 12.82 -17.05 -15.02
N LEU A 331 13.05 -16.18 -14.02
CA LEU A 331 12.59 -14.80 -14.06
C LEU A 331 13.30 -13.99 -15.16
N LEU A 332 14.61 -14.18 -15.35
CA LEU A 332 15.36 -13.50 -16.41
C LEU A 332 14.83 -13.87 -17.81
N LYS A 333 14.45 -15.13 -18.04
CA LYS A 333 13.79 -15.53 -19.30
C LYS A 333 12.46 -14.84 -19.52
N GLN A 334 11.67 -14.70 -18.47
CA GLN A 334 10.40 -13.97 -18.53
C GLN A 334 10.62 -12.46 -18.82
N ILE A 335 11.63 -11.85 -18.18
CA ILE A 335 12.01 -10.45 -18.43
C ILE A 335 12.46 -10.27 -19.87
N GLU A 336 13.22 -11.21 -20.45
CA GLU A 336 13.66 -11.16 -21.84
C GLU A 336 12.47 -11.13 -22.82
N VAL A 337 11.46 -11.97 -22.59
CA VAL A 337 10.22 -11.97 -23.38
C VAL A 337 9.53 -10.60 -23.31
N LYS A 338 9.40 -10.03 -22.10
CA LYS A 338 8.79 -8.71 -21.89
C LYS A 338 9.61 -7.58 -22.54
N TYR A 339 10.94 -7.67 -22.45
CA TYR A 339 11.83 -6.72 -23.11
C TYR A 339 11.65 -6.73 -24.64
N CYS A 340 11.51 -7.91 -25.25
CA CYS A 340 11.20 -8.01 -26.68
C CYS A 340 9.86 -7.36 -27.03
N ALA A 341 8.82 -7.60 -26.24
CA ALA A 341 7.51 -6.97 -26.41
C ALA A 341 7.59 -5.43 -26.30
N LEU A 342 8.32 -4.91 -25.30
CA LEU A 342 8.57 -3.46 -25.16
C LEU A 342 9.26 -2.87 -26.39
N ARG A 343 10.27 -3.56 -26.94
CA ARG A 343 10.96 -3.13 -28.15
C ARG A 343 10.04 -3.08 -29.37
N ASP A 344 9.09 -4.00 -29.45
CA ASP A 344 8.11 -4.00 -30.51
C ASP A 344 7.08 -2.87 -30.34
N LEU A 345 6.62 -2.59 -29.10
CA LEU A 345 5.79 -1.41 -28.79
C LEU A 345 6.51 -0.09 -29.15
N GLU A 346 7.79 0.04 -28.81
CA GLU A 346 8.61 1.21 -29.17
C GLU A 346 8.61 1.45 -30.69
N LYS A 347 8.82 0.39 -31.48
CA LYS A 347 8.79 0.48 -32.94
C LYS A 347 7.43 0.95 -33.49
N LEU A 348 6.33 0.35 -32.96
CA LEU A 348 4.97 0.71 -33.34
C LEU A 348 4.66 2.16 -32.95
N ALA A 349 5.05 2.61 -31.77
CA ALA A 349 4.87 3.98 -31.32
C ALA A 349 5.63 4.99 -32.19
N VAL A 350 6.89 4.72 -32.53
CA VAL A 350 7.69 5.56 -33.42
C VAL A 350 7.03 5.65 -34.78
N GLN A 351 6.54 4.55 -35.33
CA GLN A 351 5.83 4.52 -36.61
C GLN A 351 4.54 5.37 -36.56
N GLY A 352 3.75 5.23 -35.47
CA GLY A 352 2.55 6.04 -35.28
C GLY A 352 2.84 7.54 -35.21
N ILE A 353 3.92 7.95 -34.51
CA ILE A 353 4.38 9.33 -34.44
C ILE A 353 4.77 9.84 -35.86
N CYS A 354 5.43 9.03 -36.67
CA CYS A 354 5.76 9.40 -38.03
C CYS A 354 4.49 9.66 -38.86
N TYR A 355 3.49 8.81 -38.78
CA TYR A 355 2.23 8.99 -39.51
C TYR A 355 1.44 10.21 -38.99
N ALA A 356 1.38 10.42 -37.69
CA ALA A 356 0.74 11.60 -37.12
C ALA A 356 1.41 12.89 -37.54
N ASN A 357 2.74 12.94 -37.53
CA ASN A 357 3.49 14.10 -38.01
C ASN A 357 3.25 14.36 -39.51
N GLU A 358 3.17 13.32 -40.32
CA GLU A 358 2.84 13.49 -41.74
C GLU A 358 1.47 14.16 -41.95
N ILE A 359 0.48 13.79 -41.13
CA ILE A 359 -0.85 14.42 -41.16
C ILE A 359 -0.77 15.90 -40.71
N ILE A 360 -0.05 16.17 -39.61
CA ILE A 360 0.09 17.53 -39.05
C ILE A 360 0.77 18.48 -40.03
N PHE A 361 1.73 18.00 -40.85
CA PHE A 361 2.42 18.82 -41.86
C PHE A 361 1.57 19.09 -43.10
N ILE A 362 0.39 18.46 -43.24
CA ILE A 362 -0.56 18.81 -44.31
C ILE A 362 -1.25 20.12 -43.94
N GLY A 363 -0.88 21.22 -44.57
CA GLY A 363 -1.47 22.53 -44.31
C GLY A 363 -2.98 22.57 -44.60
N PRO A 364 -3.73 23.47 -43.95
CA PRO A 364 -5.20 23.57 -44.10
C PRO A 364 -5.64 23.71 -45.56
N ASP A 365 -4.88 24.42 -46.35
CA ASP A 365 -5.16 24.66 -47.80
C ASP A 365 -4.97 23.41 -48.65
N GLN A 366 -4.27 22.40 -48.16
CA GLN A 366 -3.95 21.17 -48.88
C GLN A 366 -4.87 20.00 -48.51
N ILE A 367 -5.69 20.14 -47.46
CA ILE A 367 -6.51 19.04 -46.90
C ILE A 367 -7.38 18.40 -47.97
N SER A 368 -8.07 19.21 -48.77
CA SER A 368 -8.96 18.73 -49.85
C SER A 368 -8.23 17.95 -50.95
N ALA A 369 -7.02 18.37 -51.28
CA ALA A 369 -6.18 17.71 -52.29
C ALA A 369 -5.53 16.42 -51.75
N GLN A 370 -5.32 16.33 -50.47
CA GLN A 370 -4.64 15.18 -49.84
C GLN A 370 -5.57 14.28 -48.99
N ILE A 371 -6.88 14.41 -49.14
CA ILE A 371 -7.87 13.69 -48.31
C ILE A 371 -7.72 12.16 -48.38
N VAL A 372 -7.29 11.63 -49.53
CA VAL A 372 -7.04 10.18 -49.69
C VAL A 372 -5.82 9.76 -48.90
N ARG A 373 -4.77 10.58 -48.85
CA ARG A 373 -3.56 10.31 -48.06
C ARG A 373 -3.86 10.39 -46.57
N ILE A 374 -4.61 11.39 -46.12
CA ILE A 374 -5.04 11.55 -44.74
C ILE A 374 -5.85 10.32 -44.29
N LYS A 375 -6.84 9.87 -45.07
CA LYS A 375 -7.62 8.68 -44.79
C LYS A 375 -6.77 7.41 -44.69
N HIS A 376 -5.77 7.29 -45.57
CA HIS A 376 -4.85 6.15 -45.53
C HIS A 376 -4.01 6.19 -44.25
N LEU A 377 -3.39 7.31 -43.88
CA LEU A 377 -2.60 7.47 -42.67
C LEU A 377 -3.44 7.26 -41.39
N SER A 378 -4.69 7.74 -41.34
CA SER A 378 -5.60 7.50 -40.23
C SER A 378 -5.87 6.01 -40.05
N LYS A 379 -6.07 5.28 -41.13
CA LYS A 379 -6.27 3.83 -41.09
C LYS A 379 -5.02 3.09 -40.63
N GLU A 380 -3.84 3.49 -41.04
CA GLU A 380 -2.57 2.93 -40.56
C GLU A 380 -2.38 3.16 -39.06
N ILE A 381 -2.77 4.34 -38.56
CA ILE A 381 -2.74 4.65 -37.11
C ILE A 381 -3.72 3.75 -36.35
N GLU A 382 -4.95 3.53 -36.84
CA GLU A 382 -5.92 2.60 -36.26
C GLU A 382 -5.34 1.18 -36.18
N MET A 383 -4.71 0.68 -37.23
CA MET A 383 -4.07 -0.64 -37.25
C MET A 383 -2.90 -0.74 -36.27
N LEU A 384 -2.13 0.34 -36.10
CA LEU A 384 -1.07 0.40 -35.08
C LEU A 384 -1.64 0.36 -33.66
N ASP A 385 -2.74 1.08 -33.40
CA ASP A 385 -3.43 1.10 -32.12
C ASP A 385 -3.96 -0.30 -31.75
N GLU A 386 -4.55 -1.02 -32.71
CA GLU A 386 -4.95 -2.42 -32.54
C GLU A 386 -3.75 -3.31 -32.19
N SER A 387 -2.60 -3.12 -32.87
CA SER A 387 -1.39 -3.90 -32.63
C SER A 387 -0.78 -3.59 -31.25
N ILE A 388 -0.77 -2.35 -30.83
CA ILE A 388 -0.34 -1.91 -29.49
C ILE A 388 -1.25 -2.53 -28.44
N SER A 389 -2.57 -2.50 -28.65
CA SER A 389 -3.56 -3.07 -27.75
C SER A 389 -3.40 -4.60 -27.61
N GLN A 390 -3.05 -5.30 -28.67
CA GLN A 390 -2.77 -6.75 -28.63
C GLN A 390 -1.54 -7.07 -27.77
N VAL A 391 -0.45 -6.30 -27.92
CA VAL A 391 0.75 -6.46 -27.08
C VAL A 391 0.40 -6.19 -25.62
N GLY A 392 -0.35 -5.12 -25.33
CA GLY A 392 -0.81 -4.81 -23.99
C GLY A 392 -1.73 -5.88 -23.39
N PHE A 393 -2.54 -6.57 -24.22
CA PHE A 393 -3.36 -7.68 -23.75
C PHE A 393 -2.53 -8.92 -23.37
N ILE A 394 -1.47 -9.21 -24.15
CA ILE A 394 -0.57 -10.36 -23.88
C ILE A 394 0.36 -10.06 -22.70
N HIS A 395 0.75 -8.81 -22.54
CA HIS A 395 1.70 -8.33 -21.53
C HIS A 395 1.13 -7.14 -20.74
N PRO A 396 0.10 -7.35 -19.91
CA PRO A 396 -0.61 -6.28 -19.23
C PRO A 396 0.27 -5.47 -18.26
N GLU A 397 1.45 -5.97 -17.92
CA GLU A 397 2.43 -5.30 -17.07
C GLU A 397 3.39 -4.37 -17.82
N ILE A 398 3.32 -4.29 -19.15
CA ILE A 398 4.07 -3.36 -20.02
C ILE A 398 3.24 -2.13 -20.35
#